data_3f940ad919f15f20c59ccc206a54e6be
#
_entry.id   3f940ad919f15f20c59ccc206a54e6be
#
_cell.length_a   1.000
_cell.length_b   1.000
_cell.length_c   1.000
_cell.angle_alpha   90.00
_cell.angle_beta   90.00
_cell.angle_gamma   90.00
#
_symmetry.space_group_name_H-M   'P 1'
#
loop_
_entity.id
_entity.type
_entity.pdbx_description
1 polymer ?
#
loop_
_entity_poly.entity_id
_entity_poly.type
_entity_poly.pdbx_seq_one_letter_code
_entity_poly.pdbx_strand_id
1 'polypeptide(L)'
;MTKNSNSTNTLTDLWHYWRGLGGWNFYFLLKFALLWFGYLNFDALSNLIFLAFLLFPLPNVRLHRWRNWIAIPIGIGLFYHDTWLPGINSIMSQGSQLAGFSASYLLDLVNRFINWKMIGAGFVMLVGYLFISQWIRVTVFVVGALVWLNVLQIAGPAFSLTPDTTSANATTAAAESSDASTNSAGVNSDLPAQTAPPDNKNLSAYLDAFYASEQQRQTQFPTTLPADAQPFDLLIINICSLAWSDVDSVGLQDHPLWKHFDILFKNFNSATAYSGPASIRLLRASCGQPSHKELYSAAGQQCYLMDNLAKLGFGQRLIMDHSGKFGNYLEDLRKDAGLQTPLESQAGISHELTSFDGEPIFNDLEVLQRWQQTVEKSGDARTATFFNLIPLHDGNRMVGSSKSADYKPRAQKLFDQLDAFLTQLEKSNRKVMVVVVPEHGAALVGDKMQMSGLRDIPSPSITHVPVGIKFIGMKAPQPTEIIVDQPSSYLALSELVARSVDGKIFTESSVNWQALLKGLPQTAPVSENDNAIVIQYQGKPYIRLNGGDWVPYPQ
;
A
#
# COMPACT_ATOMS: atom_id res chain seq x y z
N MET A 1 -10.29 -52.73 66.53
CA MET A 1 -10.27 -52.84 65.06
C MET A 1 -10.12 -51.44 64.50
N THR A 2 -8.93 -51.03 64.26
CA THR A 2 -8.52 -49.70 63.80
C THR A 2 -8.50 -49.66 62.28
N LYS A 3 -9.30 -48.81 61.68
CA LYS A 3 -9.23 -48.48 60.25
C LYS A 3 -8.23 -47.33 60.07
N ASN A 4 -7.02 -47.65 59.68
CA ASN A 4 -6.07 -46.65 59.19
C ASN A 4 -6.57 -46.10 57.84
N SER A 5 -6.87 -44.83 57.79
CA SER A 5 -7.12 -44.09 56.56
C SER A 5 -5.78 -43.62 55.98
N ASN A 6 -5.30 -44.23 54.95
CA ASN A 6 -4.19 -43.72 54.14
C ASN A 6 -4.64 -42.50 53.32
N SER A 7 -4.23 -41.32 53.78
CA SER A 7 -4.42 -40.03 53.09
C SER A 7 -3.12 -39.53 52.45
N THR A 8 -2.43 -40.35 51.67
CA THR A 8 -1.13 -39.93 51.06
C THR A 8 -0.97 -40.12 49.57
N ASN A 9 -2.07 -40.23 48.79
CA ASN A 9 -1.92 -40.48 47.34
C ASN A 9 -2.63 -39.53 46.38
N THR A 10 -3.04 -38.33 46.82
CA THR A 10 -3.76 -37.44 45.92
C THR A 10 -2.86 -36.71 44.89
N LEU A 11 -1.59 -36.50 45.16
CA LEU A 11 -0.67 -35.84 44.20
C LEU A 11 -0.11 -36.83 43.18
N THR A 12 0.21 -38.07 43.59
CA THR A 12 0.68 -39.12 42.68
C THR A 12 -0.39 -39.57 41.69
N ASP A 13 -1.64 -39.61 42.13
CA ASP A 13 -2.76 -39.94 41.24
C ASP A 13 -3.02 -38.87 40.18
N LEU A 14 -2.80 -37.59 40.45
CA LEU A 14 -2.90 -36.51 39.48
C LEU A 14 -1.90 -36.67 38.31
N TRP A 15 -0.68 -37.16 38.58
CA TRP A 15 0.32 -37.40 37.55
C TRP A 15 -0.05 -38.55 36.57
N HIS A 16 -0.81 -39.53 37.00
CA HIS A 16 -1.31 -40.60 36.15
C HIS A 16 -2.38 -40.11 35.11
N TYR A 17 -3.01 -38.97 35.35
CA TYR A 17 -3.96 -38.37 34.43
C TYR A 17 -3.35 -37.41 33.41
N TRP A 18 -2.04 -37.16 33.48
CA TRP A 18 -1.35 -36.24 32.59
C TRP A 18 -1.08 -36.89 31.23
N ARG A 19 -1.92 -36.51 30.22
CA ARG A 19 -1.84 -37.10 28.87
C ARG A 19 -0.99 -36.27 27.90
N GLY A 20 -0.26 -35.23 28.35
CA GLY A 20 0.45 -34.29 27.49
C GLY A 20 -0.51 -33.49 26.60
N LEU A 21 0.03 -32.88 25.55
CA LEU A 21 -0.73 -32.04 24.61
C LEU A 21 -1.51 -32.82 23.55
N GLY A 22 -1.17 -34.10 23.31
CA GLY A 22 -1.79 -34.88 22.22
C GLY A 22 -1.70 -34.17 20.87
N GLY A 23 -2.83 -34.03 20.16
CA GLY A 23 -2.87 -33.34 18.87
C GLY A 23 -2.51 -31.86 18.89
N TRP A 24 -2.59 -31.20 20.06
CA TRP A 24 -2.17 -29.81 20.23
C TRP A 24 -0.66 -29.58 20.05
N ASN A 25 0.15 -30.63 20.15
CA ASN A 25 1.57 -30.55 19.78
C ASN A 25 1.72 -30.09 18.32
N PHE A 26 0.90 -30.65 17.40
CA PHE A 26 0.94 -30.26 15.99
C PHE A 26 0.57 -28.78 15.80
N TYR A 27 -0.43 -28.28 16.53
CA TYR A 27 -0.81 -26.87 16.52
C TYR A 27 0.38 -25.95 16.85
N PHE A 28 1.12 -26.23 17.93
CA PHE A 28 2.29 -25.43 18.29
C PHE A 28 3.46 -25.61 17.32
N LEU A 29 3.71 -26.83 16.84
CA LEU A 29 4.76 -27.08 15.83
C LEU A 29 4.47 -26.32 14.54
N LEU A 30 3.21 -26.28 14.10
CA LEU A 30 2.81 -25.48 12.94
C LEU A 30 3.07 -23.99 13.18
N LYS A 31 2.69 -23.46 14.35
CA LYS A 31 2.97 -22.06 14.70
C LYS A 31 4.48 -21.77 14.76
N PHE A 32 5.30 -22.66 15.30
CA PHE A 32 6.76 -22.49 15.31
C PHE A 32 7.36 -22.51 13.91
N ALA A 33 6.87 -23.36 13.02
CA ALA A 33 7.29 -23.35 11.63
C ALA A 33 6.92 -22.02 10.94
N LEU A 34 5.68 -21.57 11.10
CA LEU A 34 5.22 -20.29 10.53
C LEU A 34 6.00 -19.10 11.13
N LEU A 35 6.33 -19.14 12.43
CA LEU A 35 7.18 -18.14 13.07
C LEU A 35 8.60 -18.15 12.48
N TRP A 36 9.18 -19.33 12.30
CA TRP A 36 10.53 -19.47 11.72
C TRP A 36 10.63 -18.89 10.30
N PHE A 37 9.57 -19.04 9.51
CA PHE A 37 9.49 -18.46 8.16
C PHE A 37 8.99 -17.01 8.14
N GLY A 38 8.68 -16.41 9.29
CA GLY A 38 8.25 -15.01 9.39
C GLY A 38 6.78 -14.76 9.02
N TYR A 39 5.93 -15.80 9.01
CA TYR A 39 4.49 -15.69 8.70
C TYR A 39 3.61 -15.39 9.92
N LEU A 40 4.17 -15.30 11.12
CA LEU A 40 3.41 -15.00 12.35
C LEU A 40 4.06 -13.90 13.18
N ASN A 41 3.24 -13.05 13.76
CA ASN A 41 3.56 -12.18 14.89
C ASN A 41 3.22 -12.92 16.19
N PHE A 42 4.15 -13.73 16.69
CA PHE A 42 3.91 -14.70 17.74
C PHE A 42 3.95 -14.06 19.14
N ASP A 43 2.80 -13.99 19.81
CA ASP A 43 2.73 -13.62 21.22
C ASP A 43 3.09 -14.81 22.12
N ALA A 44 4.33 -14.83 22.61
CA ALA A 44 4.86 -15.94 23.41
C ALA A 44 4.12 -16.10 24.74
N LEU A 45 3.69 -15.01 25.40
CA LEU A 45 3.02 -15.05 26.70
C LEU A 45 1.62 -15.66 26.58
N SER A 46 0.80 -15.18 25.64
CA SER A 46 -0.57 -15.71 25.43
C SER A 46 -0.52 -17.19 25.01
N ASN A 47 0.46 -17.57 24.19
CA ASN A 47 0.68 -18.97 23.81
C ASN A 47 1.14 -19.82 25.00
N LEU A 48 1.94 -19.29 25.92
CA LEU A 48 2.35 -20.00 27.15
C LEU A 48 1.16 -20.18 28.12
N ILE A 49 0.30 -19.17 28.24
CA ILE A 49 -0.92 -19.27 29.05
C ILE A 49 -1.86 -20.33 28.46
N PHE A 50 -2.02 -20.36 27.14
CA PHE A 50 -2.83 -21.37 26.46
C PHE A 50 -2.23 -22.78 26.63
N LEU A 51 -0.90 -22.92 26.54
CA LEU A 51 -0.20 -24.17 26.83
C LEU A 51 -0.48 -24.63 28.27
N ALA A 52 -0.35 -23.73 29.26
CA ALA A 52 -0.62 -24.04 30.68
C ALA A 52 -2.07 -24.50 30.87
N PHE A 53 -3.03 -23.84 30.23
CA PHE A 53 -4.44 -24.26 30.23
C PHE A 53 -4.63 -25.67 29.68
N LEU A 54 -3.96 -26.02 28.57
CA LEU A 54 -4.02 -27.36 27.96
C LEU A 54 -3.36 -28.44 28.82
N LEU A 55 -2.30 -28.11 29.55
CA LEU A 55 -1.55 -29.05 30.39
C LEU A 55 -2.13 -29.20 31.78
N PHE A 56 -3.07 -28.31 32.20
CA PHE A 56 -3.64 -28.36 33.54
C PHE A 56 -4.27 -29.74 33.82
N PRO A 57 -3.84 -30.44 34.90
CA PRO A 57 -4.34 -31.77 35.22
C PRO A 57 -5.76 -31.72 35.74
N LEU A 58 -6.68 -32.41 35.08
CA LEU A 58 -8.08 -32.51 35.48
C LEU A 58 -8.39 -33.95 35.94
N PRO A 59 -9.10 -34.15 37.06
CA PRO A 59 -9.33 -35.46 37.64
C PRO A 59 -10.36 -36.32 36.86
N ASN A 60 -11.10 -35.75 35.91
CA ASN A 60 -12.20 -36.45 35.25
C ASN A 60 -12.06 -36.41 33.73
N VAL A 61 -12.23 -37.55 33.05
CA VAL A 61 -12.19 -37.66 31.58
C VAL A 61 -13.22 -36.76 30.89
N ARG A 62 -14.39 -36.54 31.51
CA ARG A 62 -15.40 -35.60 30.96
C ARG A 62 -14.92 -34.17 30.96
N LEU A 63 -14.22 -33.73 32.04
CA LEU A 63 -13.64 -32.39 32.14
C LEU A 63 -12.52 -32.20 31.09
N HIS A 64 -11.69 -33.22 30.85
CA HIS A 64 -10.69 -33.18 29.76
C HIS A 64 -11.34 -32.98 28.39
N ARG A 65 -12.48 -33.65 28.15
CA ARG A 65 -13.20 -33.49 26.88
C ARG A 65 -13.78 -32.08 26.74
N TRP A 66 -14.41 -31.56 27.80
CA TRP A 66 -14.92 -30.19 27.81
C TRP A 66 -13.80 -29.16 27.62
N ARG A 67 -12.67 -29.28 28.31
CA ARG A 67 -11.51 -28.41 28.12
C ARG A 67 -11.06 -28.41 26.67
N ASN A 68 -10.96 -29.56 26.02
CA ASN A 68 -10.54 -29.65 24.63
C ASN A 68 -11.54 -28.98 23.67
N TRP A 69 -12.84 -29.08 23.94
CA TRP A 69 -13.86 -28.36 23.17
C TRP A 69 -13.72 -26.85 23.33
N ILE A 70 -13.50 -26.36 24.52
CA ILE A 70 -13.25 -24.93 24.81
C ILE A 70 -11.91 -24.49 24.20
N ALA A 71 -10.91 -25.33 24.20
CA ALA A 71 -9.59 -25.04 23.63
C ALA A 71 -9.63 -24.79 22.12
N ILE A 72 -10.57 -25.42 21.38
CA ILE A 72 -10.67 -25.25 19.93
C ILE A 72 -10.94 -23.77 19.54
N PRO A 73 -12.03 -23.13 19.99
CA PRO A 73 -12.26 -21.73 19.66
C PRO A 73 -11.17 -20.79 20.20
N ILE A 74 -10.62 -21.05 21.41
CA ILE A 74 -9.51 -20.28 21.95
C ILE A 74 -8.26 -20.42 21.06
N GLY A 75 -7.93 -21.65 20.64
CA GLY A 75 -6.79 -21.91 19.76
C GLY A 75 -6.93 -21.25 18.40
N ILE A 76 -8.14 -21.28 17.82
CA ILE A 76 -8.44 -20.58 16.56
C ILE A 76 -8.28 -19.06 16.75
N GLY A 77 -8.84 -18.49 17.81
CA GLY A 77 -8.73 -17.07 18.12
C GLY A 77 -7.29 -16.64 18.35
N LEU A 78 -6.51 -17.45 19.09
CA LEU A 78 -5.10 -17.17 19.33
C LEU A 78 -4.24 -17.36 18.07
N PHE A 79 -4.60 -18.30 17.19
CA PHE A 79 -3.93 -18.44 15.90
C PHE A 79 -4.18 -17.22 15.02
N TYR A 80 -5.44 -16.76 14.93
CA TYR A 80 -5.83 -15.55 14.21
C TYR A 80 -5.12 -14.31 14.76
N HIS A 81 -5.09 -14.14 16.08
CA HIS A 81 -4.40 -13.04 16.76
C HIS A 81 -2.90 -12.98 16.42
N ASP A 82 -2.25 -14.13 16.28
CA ASP A 82 -0.84 -14.22 15.94
C ASP A 82 -0.56 -14.12 14.43
N THR A 83 -1.58 -14.08 13.58
CA THR A 83 -1.41 -13.84 12.14
C THR A 83 -1.33 -12.34 11.84
N TRP A 84 -0.78 -11.99 10.68
CA TRP A 84 -0.81 -10.64 10.13
C TRP A 84 -2.15 -10.29 9.45
N LEU A 85 -3.18 -11.12 9.62
CA LEU A 85 -4.49 -10.86 9.04
C LEU A 85 -5.13 -9.59 9.61
N PRO A 86 -5.92 -8.86 8.81
CA PRO A 86 -6.60 -7.65 9.25
C PRO A 86 -7.45 -7.90 10.49
N GLY A 87 -7.54 -6.92 11.37
CA GLY A 87 -8.41 -7.00 12.54
C GLY A 87 -9.88 -7.23 12.16
N ILE A 88 -10.65 -7.87 13.02
CA ILE A 88 -12.09 -8.15 12.80
C ILE A 88 -12.84 -6.86 12.43
N ASN A 89 -12.47 -5.73 13.00
CA ASN A 89 -13.07 -4.43 12.70
C ASN A 89 -12.82 -4.00 11.24
N SER A 90 -11.62 -4.28 10.69
CA SER A 90 -11.31 -4.02 9.28
C SER A 90 -12.15 -4.89 8.35
N ILE A 91 -12.32 -6.18 8.69
CA ILE A 91 -13.18 -7.08 7.92
C ILE A 91 -14.65 -6.65 8.00
N MET A 92 -15.11 -6.20 9.15
CA MET A 92 -16.49 -5.73 9.33
C MET A 92 -16.77 -4.40 8.65
N SER A 93 -15.82 -3.46 8.65
CA SER A 93 -15.96 -2.19 7.92
C SER A 93 -16.03 -2.38 6.40
N GLN A 94 -15.35 -3.40 5.89
CA GLN A 94 -15.41 -3.79 4.47
C GLN A 94 -16.61 -4.70 4.15
N GLY A 95 -17.31 -5.23 5.15
CA GLY A 95 -18.45 -6.15 4.97
C GLY A 95 -19.59 -5.57 4.15
N SER A 96 -19.85 -4.27 4.23
CA SER A 96 -20.84 -3.58 3.39
C SER A 96 -20.43 -3.53 1.91
N GLN A 97 -19.11 -3.46 1.63
CA GLN A 97 -18.58 -3.51 0.27
C GLN A 97 -18.64 -4.93 -0.31
N LEU A 98 -18.44 -5.96 0.52
CA LEU A 98 -18.55 -7.36 0.11
C LEU A 98 -19.96 -7.72 -0.38
N ALA A 99 -21.00 -7.07 0.14
CA ALA A 99 -22.37 -7.27 -0.30
C ALA A 99 -22.62 -6.81 -1.75
N GLY A 100 -21.77 -5.92 -2.27
CA GLY A 100 -21.80 -5.47 -3.68
C GLY A 100 -21.09 -6.39 -4.67
N PHE A 101 -20.32 -7.38 -4.17
CA PHE A 101 -19.57 -8.28 -5.05
C PHE A 101 -20.43 -9.38 -5.66
N SER A 102 -20.14 -9.76 -6.91
CA SER A 102 -20.79 -10.91 -7.52
C SER A 102 -20.37 -12.22 -6.83
N ALA A 103 -21.29 -13.20 -6.75
CA ALA A 103 -20.99 -14.50 -6.13
C ALA A 103 -19.79 -15.22 -6.78
N SER A 104 -19.60 -15.05 -8.09
CA SER A 104 -18.46 -15.60 -8.82
C SER A 104 -17.14 -14.96 -8.40
N TYR A 105 -17.14 -13.67 -8.13
CA TYR A 105 -15.95 -12.97 -7.63
C TYR A 105 -15.62 -13.36 -6.19
N LEU A 106 -16.65 -13.52 -5.33
CA LEU A 106 -16.43 -14.01 -3.96
C LEU A 106 -15.83 -15.42 -3.93
N LEU A 107 -16.28 -16.32 -4.82
CA LEU A 107 -15.69 -17.65 -4.95
C LEU A 107 -14.24 -17.60 -5.47
N ASP A 108 -13.94 -16.75 -6.43
CA ASP A 108 -12.58 -16.54 -6.93
C ASP A 108 -11.68 -15.99 -5.83
N LEU A 109 -12.17 -15.02 -5.06
CA LEU A 109 -11.48 -14.46 -3.91
C LEU A 109 -11.16 -15.54 -2.86
N VAL A 110 -12.14 -16.35 -2.47
CA VAL A 110 -11.93 -17.47 -1.52
C VAL A 110 -10.88 -18.44 -2.04
N ASN A 111 -10.90 -18.78 -3.34
CA ASN A 111 -9.90 -19.68 -3.92
C ASN A 111 -8.49 -19.10 -3.90
N ARG A 112 -8.32 -17.79 -4.00
CA ARG A 112 -7.01 -17.11 -3.90
C ARG A 112 -6.46 -17.14 -2.48
N PHE A 113 -7.32 -17.12 -1.44
CA PHE A 113 -6.90 -17.27 -0.05
C PHE A 113 -6.37 -18.67 0.27
N ILE A 114 -6.65 -19.67 -0.56
CA ILE A 114 -6.18 -21.04 -0.37
C ILE A 114 -4.78 -21.22 -0.96
N ASN A 115 -3.76 -21.13 -0.12
CA ASN A 115 -2.40 -21.45 -0.54
C ASN A 115 -2.15 -22.96 -0.51
N TRP A 116 -2.40 -23.64 -1.64
CA TRP A 116 -2.23 -25.09 -1.77
C TRP A 116 -0.84 -25.60 -1.42
N LYS A 117 0.21 -24.80 -1.65
CA LYS A 117 1.59 -25.15 -1.26
C LYS A 117 1.75 -25.19 0.25
N MET A 118 1.18 -24.21 0.97
CA MET A 118 1.20 -24.19 2.44
C MET A 118 0.36 -25.33 3.03
N ILE A 119 -0.80 -25.64 2.43
CA ILE A 119 -1.62 -26.80 2.84
C ILE A 119 -0.83 -28.08 2.64
N GLY A 120 -0.17 -28.25 1.49
CA GLY A 120 0.68 -29.42 1.21
C GLY A 120 1.85 -29.53 2.20
N ALA A 121 2.53 -28.43 2.49
CA ALA A 121 3.60 -28.40 3.50
C ALA A 121 3.09 -28.73 4.91
N GLY A 122 1.92 -28.20 5.30
CA GLY A 122 1.26 -28.53 6.56
C GLY A 122 0.88 -30.02 6.64
N PHE A 123 0.41 -30.60 5.55
CA PHE A 123 0.10 -32.04 5.47
C PHE A 123 1.36 -32.89 5.63
N VAL A 124 2.46 -32.57 4.94
CA VAL A 124 3.74 -33.26 5.08
C VAL A 124 4.25 -33.17 6.52
N MET A 125 4.14 -31.98 7.14
CA MET A 125 4.50 -31.78 8.55
C MET A 125 3.62 -32.61 9.48
N LEU A 126 2.30 -32.73 9.21
CA LEU A 126 1.39 -33.56 9.99
C LEU A 126 1.80 -35.05 9.94
N VAL A 127 2.07 -35.56 8.74
CA VAL A 127 2.53 -36.94 8.56
C VAL A 127 3.85 -37.18 9.31
N GLY A 128 4.82 -36.26 9.16
CA GLY A 128 6.09 -36.30 9.89
C GLY A 128 5.89 -36.28 11.41
N TYR A 129 5.00 -35.40 11.90
CA TYR A 129 4.64 -35.36 13.32
C TYR A 129 4.04 -36.68 13.82
N LEU A 130 3.09 -37.26 13.09
CA LEU A 130 2.46 -38.53 13.46
C LEU A 130 3.48 -39.68 13.54
N PHE A 131 4.48 -39.68 12.67
CA PHE A 131 5.56 -40.65 12.69
C PHE A 131 6.53 -40.42 13.89
N ILE A 132 7.02 -39.18 14.05
CA ILE A 132 7.99 -38.82 15.09
C ILE A 132 7.39 -38.92 16.50
N SER A 133 6.11 -38.58 16.66
CA SER A 133 5.40 -38.61 17.95
C SER A 133 5.30 -40.02 18.56
N GLN A 134 5.53 -41.08 17.77
CA GLN A 134 5.56 -42.46 18.26
C GLN A 134 6.86 -42.78 19.05
N TRP A 135 7.93 -42.04 18.78
CA TRP A 135 9.28 -42.31 19.30
C TRP A 135 9.73 -41.23 20.28
N ILE A 136 9.27 -40.02 20.15
CA ILE A 136 9.71 -38.87 20.92
C ILE A 136 8.54 -38.20 21.65
N ARG A 137 8.73 -37.75 22.88
CA ARG A 137 7.75 -36.98 23.66
C ARG A 137 7.75 -35.52 23.19
N VAL A 138 7.08 -35.24 22.06
CA VAL A 138 7.04 -33.93 21.42
C VAL A 138 6.58 -32.80 22.37
N THR A 139 5.69 -33.10 23.33
CA THR A 139 5.24 -32.11 24.34
C THR A 139 6.40 -31.44 25.09
N VAL A 140 7.49 -32.17 25.39
CA VAL A 140 8.65 -31.60 26.10
C VAL A 140 9.34 -30.52 25.24
N PHE A 141 9.50 -30.79 23.97
CA PHE A 141 10.08 -29.81 23.03
C PHE A 141 9.21 -28.59 22.85
N VAL A 142 7.87 -28.76 22.74
CA VAL A 142 6.91 -27.65 22.65
C VAL A 142 6.97 -26.77 23.90
N VAL A 143 6.97 -27.38 25.09
CA VAL A 143 7.09 -26.64 26.36
C VAL A 143 8.43 -25.90 26.44
N GLY A 144 9.52 -26.58 26.13
CA GLY A 144 10.87 -25.99 26.13
C GLY A 144 10.99 -24.80 25.17
N ALA A 145 10.45 -24.93 23.95
CA ALA A 145 10.47 -23.88 22.95
C ALA A 145 9.64 -22.65 23.37
N LEU A 146 8.44 -22.86 23.94
CA LEU A 146 7.62 -21.74 24.42
C LEU A 146 8.23 -21.02 25.61
N VAL A 147 8.79 -21.75 26.56
CA VAL A 147 9.51 -21.13 27.69
C VAL A 147 10.71 -20.34 27.17
N TRP A 148 11.47 -20.91 26.24
CA TRP A 148 12.61 -20.23 25.62
C TRP A 148 12.21 -18.96 24.89
N LEU A 149 11.15 -18.97 24.09
CA LEU A 149 10.63 -17.79 23.41
C LEU A 149 10.19 -16.68 24.39
N ASN A 150 9.57 -17.06 25.52
CA ASN A 150 9.21 -16.09 26.57
C ASN A 150 10.46 -15.49 27.23
N VAL A 151 11.48 -16.29 27.50
CA VAL A 151 12.75 -15.79 28.06
C VAL A 151 13.41 -14.81 27.09
N LEU A 152 13.43 -15.11 25.78
CA LEU A 152 13.97 -14.20 24.78
C LEU A 152 13.21 -12.86 24.71
N GLN A 153 11.89 -12.87 24.83
CA GLN A 153 11.10 -11.63 24.85
C GLN A 153 11.36 -10.77 26.10
N ILE A 154 11.56 -11.40 27.25
CA ILE A 154 11.86 -10.70 28.52
C ILE A 154 13.31 -10.21 28.57
N ALA A 155 14.26 -11.00 28.07
CA ALA A 155 15.68 -10.68 28.13
C ALA A 155 16.11 -9.58 27.13
N GLY A 156 15.26 -9.23 26.15
CA GLY A 156 15.55 -8.24 25.11
C GLY A 156 16.69 -8.67 24.17
N PRO A 157 17.19 -7.78 23.31
CA PRO A 157 18.17 -8.10 22.25
C PRO A 157 19.57 -8.50 22.75
N ALA A 158 19.80 -8.54 24.06
CA ALA A 158 21.08 -8.94 24.66
C ALA A 158 21.40 -10.45 24.56
N PHE A 159 20.46 -11.28 24.12
CA PHE A 159 20.62 -12.73 23.98
C PHE A 159 20.45 -13.19 22.51
N SER A 160 21.25 -12.69 21.59
CA SER A 160 21.36 -13.31 20.26
C SER A 160 22.42 -14.42 20.31
N LEU A 161 22.00 -15.66 20.08
CA LEU A 161 22.89 -16.82 19.91
C LEU A 161 23.49 -16.95 18.49
N THR A 162 23.36 -15.92 17.67
CA THR A 162 24.11 -15.85 16.42
C THR A 162 25.49 -15.29 16.74
N PRO A 163 26.59 -16.02 16.43
CA PRO A 163 27.92 -15.43 16.54
C PRO A 163 27.97 -14.24 15.59
N ASP A 164 28.23 -13.06 16.13
CA ASP A 164 28.56 -11.87 15.37
C ASP A 164 29.80 -12.16 14.51
N THR A 165 29.60 -12.53 13.26
CA THR A 165 30.66 -12.62 12.25
C THR A 165 31.03 -11.26 11.66
N THR A 166 30.76 -10.17 12.39
CA THR A 166 31.08 -8.80 11.95
C THR A 166 31.80 -7.99 13.04
N SER A 167 32.76 -8.60 13.74
CA SER A 167 33.65 -7.84 14.63
C SER A 167 35.10 -8.33 14.55
N ALA A 168 35.62 -8.39 13.33
CA ALA A 168 37.07 -8.46 13.11
C ALA A 168 37.37 -7.92 11.73
N ASN A 169 37.39 -6.60 11.57
CA ASN A 169 38.21 -5.84 10.62
C ASN A 169 37.73 -4.37 10.57
N ALA A 170 37.98 -3.65 11.64
CA ALA A 170 37.92 -2.20 11.64
C ALA A 170 39.10 -1.65 12.45
N THR A 171 40.32 -1.97 12.01
CA THR A 171 41.49 -1.15 12.34
C THR A 171 42.42 -1.20 11.14
N THR A 172 42.76 -0.02 10.65
CA THR A 172 43.66 0.30 9.52
C THR A 172 43.02 0.37 8.14
N ALA A 173 42.47 1.54 7.82
CA ALA A 173 42.68 2.25 6.56
C ALA A 173 42.01 3.63 6.65
N ALA A 174 42.66 4.58 7.34
CA ALA A 174 42.49 5.98 7.09
C ALA A 174 43.46 6.35 5.98
N ALA A 175 42.97 6.55 4.77
CA ALA A 175 43.62 7.32 3.74
C ALA A 175 42.61 7.59 2.60
N GLU A 176 42.26 8.87 2.49
CA GLU A 176 41.97 9.60 1.27
C GLU A 176 41.04 9.00 0.20
N SER A 177 39.79 9.45 0.20
CA SER A 177 39.16 9.91 -1.03
C SER A 177 38.19 11.05 -0.70
N SER A 178 38.61 12.23 -1.11
CA SER A 178 37.85 13.46 -1.18
C SER A 178 36.66 13.37 -2.13
N ASP A 179 35.65 14.17 -1.80
CA ASP A 179 34.62 14.70 -2.68
C ASP A 179 33.61 13.75 -3.33
N ALA A 180 32.58 13.44 -2.56
CA ALA A 180 31.20 13.49 -3.07
C ALA A 180 30.28 13.91 -1.91
N SER A 181 30.39 15.17 -1.52
CA SER A 181 29.33 15.84 -0.75
C SER A 181 28.16 16.05 -1.69
N THR A 182 27.34 15.03 -1.89
CA THR A 182 25.98 15.20 -2.40
C THR A 182 25.19 15.88 -1.30
N ASN A 183 25.00 17.17 -1.47
CA ASN A 183 24.03 17.98 -0.74
C ASN A 183 22.67 17.27 -0.76
N SER A 184 22.34 16.59 0.31
CA SER A 184 20.98 16.19 0.66
C SER A 184 20.23 17.43 1.18
N ALA A 185 20.09 18.44 0.31
CA ALA A 185 19.25 19.58 0.57
C ALA A 185 17.84 19.23 0.10
N GLY A 186 16.96 18.90 1.03
CA GLY A 186 15.53 18.96 0.74
C GLY A 186 14.60 17.86 1.19
N VAL A 187 15.04 16.78 1.85
CA VAL A 187 14.11 15.93 2.62
C VAL A 187 13.70 16.76 3.83
N ASN A 188 12.38 16.94 4.08
CA ASN A 188 11.79 17.72 5.17
C ASN A 188 12.85 18.11 6.22
N SER A 189 13.40 19.31 6.12
CA SER A 189 14.53 19.79 6.97
C SER A 189 14.21 19.74 8.47
N ASP A 190 12.95 19.52 8.81
CA ASP A 190 12.39 19.53 10.16
C ASP A 190 12.18 18.12 10.74
N LEU A 191 12.46 17.05 9.96
CA LEU A 191 12.36 15.70 10.50
C LEU A 191 13.57 15.36 11.36
N PRO A 192 13.39 14.67 12.51
CA PRO A 192 14.50 14.20 13.33
C PRO A 192 15.47 13.34 12.50
N ALA A 193 16.77 13.57 12.71
CA ALA A 193 17.77 12.70 12.11
C ALA A 193 17.53 11.24 12.54
N GLN A 194 17.50 10.34 11.58
CA GLN A 194 17.24 8.90 11.84
C GLN A 194 18.48 8.21 12.43
N THR A 195 19.04 8.75 13.51
CA THR A 195 20.23 8.21 14.20
C THR A 195 19.89 7.39 15.43
N ALA A 196 18.68 7.57 15.98
CA ALA A 196 18.20 6.83 17.15
C ALA A 196 17.81 5.38 16.80
N PRO A 197 17.89 4.43 17.75
CA PRO A 197 17.43 3.07 17.52
C PRO A 197 15.95 3.03 17.07
N PRO A 198 15.57 2.09 16.20
CA PRO A 198 14.19 1.97 15.70
C PRO A 198 13.28 1.27 16.74
N ASP A 199 13.07 1.90 17.89
CA ASP A 199 12.14 1.45 18.91
C ASP A 199 10.78 2.16 18.81
N ASN A 200 9.78 1.69 19.56
CA ASN A 200 8.42 2.23 19.53
C ASN A 200 8.38 3.74 19.80
N LYS A 201 9.20 4.24 20.70
CA LYS A 201 9.22 5.66 21.07
C LYS A 201 9.78 6.51 19.92
N ASN A 202 10.92 6.10 19.36
CA ASN A 202 11.60 6.87 18.33
C ASN A 202 10.84 6.83 17.00
N LEU A 203 10.25 5.68 16.63
CA LEU A 203 9.45 5.56 15.41
C LEU A 203 8.12 6.34 15.52
N SER A 204 7.48 6.34 16.69
CA SER A 204 6.29 7.18 16.94
C SER A 204 6.62 8.66 16.91
N ALA A 205 7.71 9.08 17.56
CA ALA A 205 8.15 10.48 17.52
C ALA A 205 8.51 10.94 16.10
N TYR A 206 9.09 10.06 15.28
CA TYR A 206 9.36 10.33 13.87
C TYR A 206 8.08 10.55 13.07
N LEU A 207 7.06 9.70 13.26
CA LEU A 207 5.76 9.86 12.60
C LEU A 207 5.05 11.15 13.03
N ASP A 208 5.06 11.47 14.34
CA ASP A 208 4.45 12.70 14.86
C ASP A 208 5.14 13.94 14.29
N ALA A 209 6.47 13.95 14.22
CA ALA A 209 7.25 15.02 13.59
C ALA A 209 6.96 15.13 12.09
N PHE A 210 6.77 14.00 11.38
CA PHE A 210 6.38 14.00 9.98
C PHE A 210 5.05 14.76 9.79
N TYR A 211 4.00 14.41 10.51
CA TYR A 211 2.70 15.08 10.36
C TYR A 211 2.76 16.54 10.78
N ALA A 212 3.49 16.88 11.85
CA ALA A 212 3.69 18.26 12.26
C ALA A 212 4.38 19.10 11.17
N SER A 213 5.39 18.53 10.50
CA SER A 213 6.07 19.16 9.36
C SER A 213 5.12 19.29 8.15
N GLU A 214 4.39 18.24 7.80
CA GLU A 214 3.46 18.27 6.65
C GLU A 214 2.34 19.30 6.83
N GLN A 215 1.84 19.54 8.05
CA GLN A 215 0.83 20.57 8.32
C GLN A 215 1.30 21.99 7.97
N GLN A 216 2.61 22.24 7.93
CA GLN A 216 3.17 23.55 7.59
C GLN A 216 3.46 23.72 6.09
N ARG A 217 3.34 22.67 5.30
CA ARG A 217 3.74 22.64 3.90
C ARG A 217 2.57 22.98 2.99
N GLN A 218 2.83 23.86 2.02
CA GLN A 218 1.84 24.33 1.08
C GLN A 218 2.48 24.77 -0.22
N THR A 219 1.87 24.42 -1.37
CA THR A 219 2.18 25.01 -2.67
C THR A 219 1.58 26.41 -2.75
N GLN A 220 2.36 27.37 -3.24
CA GLN A 220 1.90 28.73 -3.44
C GLN A 220 1.48 28.92 -4.91
N PHE A 221 0.18 28.94 -5.16
CA PHE A 221 -0.35 29.34 -6.47
C PHE A 221 -0.37 30.87 -6.57
N PRO A 222 -0.09 31.47 -7.75
CA PRO A 222 -0.26 32.88 -7.95
C PRO A 222 -1.74 33.28 -7.79
N THR A 223 -2.00 34.49 -7.33
CA THR A 223 -3.38 35.02 -7.20
C THR A 223 -4.00 35.35 -8.55
N THR A 224 -3.17 35.70 -9.52
CA THR A 224 -3.56 36.04 -10.91
C THR A 224 -2.46 35.58 -11.86
N LEU A 225 -2.81 35.21 -13.06
CA LEU A 225 -1.83 34.90 -14.09
C LEU A 225 -1.22 36.20 -14.67
N PRO A 226 0.07 36.16 -15.07
CA PRO A 226 0.68 37.26 -15.80
C PRO A 226 -0.07 37.60 -17.09
N ALA A 227 0.00 38.87 -17.54
CA ALA A 227 -0.69 39.30 -18.76
C ALA A 227 -0.22 38.56 -20.03
N ASP A 228 1.01 38.03 -20.01
CA ASP A 228 1.62 37.26 -21.08
C ASP A 228 1.45 35.74 -20.91
N ALA A 229 0.65 35.29 -19.92
CA ALA A 229 0.38 33.90 -19.69
C ALA A 229 -0.25 33.21 -20.90
N GLN A 230 0.25 32.01 -21.20
CA GLN A 230 -0.19 31.24 -22.35
C GLN A 230 -1.31 30.26 -21.97
N PRO A 231 -2.36 30.13 -22.77
CA PRO A 231 -3.40 29.13 -22.53
C PRO A 231 -2.87 27.73 -22.81
N PHE A 232 -3.25 26.79 -21.94
CA PHE A 232 -3.01 25.36 -22.11
C PHE A 232 -4.02 24.53 -21.30
N ASP A 233 -4.06 23.23 -21.54
CA ASP A 233 -4.91 22.29 -20.82
C ASP A 233 -4.04 21.45 -19.87
N LEU A 234 -4.54 21.18 -18.66
CA LEU A 234 -4.01 20.20 -17.73
C LEU A 234 -4.87 18.95 -17.77
N LEU A 235 -4.27 17.80 -18.06
CA LEU A 235 -4.93 16.50 -18.02
C LEU A 235 -4.22 15.61 -16.98
N ILE A 236 -4.90 15.32 -15.87
CA ILE A 236 -4.43 14.41 -14.83
C ILE A 236 -5.07 13.05 -15.05
N ILE A 237 -4.28 12.06 -15.39
CA ILE A 237 -4.69 10.67 -15.62
C ILE A 237 -4.34 9.87 -14.35
N ASN A 238 -5.37 9.52 -13.57
CA ASN A 238 -5.24 8.86 -12.28
C ASN A 238 -5.61 7.37 -12.42
N ILE A 239 -4.61 6.50 -12.39
CA ILE A 239 -4.75 5.07 -12.73
C ILE A 239 -4.88 4.24 -11.46
N CYS A 240 -5.98 3.50 -11.32
CA CYS A 240 -6.13 2.53 -10.24
C CYS A 240 -5.25 1.28 -10.49
N SER A 241 -4.62 0.80 -9.43
CA SER A 241 -3.90 -0.48 -9.39
C SER A 241 -2.67 -0.58 -10.30
N LEU A 242 -1.75 0.39 -10.21
CA LEU A 242 -0.47 0.39 -10.92
C LEU A 242 0.67 0.91 -10.02
N ALA A 243 1.64 0.07 -9.68
CA ALA A 243 2.89 0.43 -9.02
C ALA A 243 4.10 -0.08 -9.82
N TRP A 244 5.31 0.38 -9.47
CA TRP A 244 6.54 -0.14 -10.12
C TRP A 244 6.67 -1.65 -9.97
N SER A 245 6.32 -2.21 -8.80
CA SER A 245 6.32 -3.66 -8.58
C SER A 245 5.39 -4.43 -9.52
N ASP A 246 4.26 -3.83 -9.89
CA ASP A 246 3.32 -4.44 -10.85
C ASP A 246 3.90 -4.39 -12.27
N VAL A 247 4.46 -3.24 -12.68
CA VAL A 247 5.14 -3.07 -13.97
C VAL A 247 6.25 -4.11 -14.14
N ASP A 248 7.08 -4.29 -13.10
CA ASP A 248 8.17 -5.27 -13.09
C ASP A 248 7.65 -6.70 -13.15
N SER A 249 6.60 -7.02 -12.38
CA SER A 249 6.01 -8.36 -12.32
C SER A 249 5.45 -8.84 -13.66
N VAL A 250 4.97 -7.92 -14.49
CA VAL A 250 4.41 -8.24 -15.80
C VAL A 250 5.38 -7.98 -16.97
N GLY A 251 6.57 -7.42 -16.69
CA GLY A 251 7.62 -7.17 -17.68
C GLY A 251 7.27 -6.04 -18.66
N LEU A 252 6.72 -4.92 -18.14
CA LEU A 252 6.35 -3.74 -18.93
C LEU A 252 7.25 -2.51 -18.65
N GLN A 253 8.40 -2.70 -18.01
CA GLN A 253 9.35 -1.63 -17.70
C GLN A 253 9.95 -0.98 -18.95
N ASP A 254 10.02 -1.71 -20.06
CA ASP A 254 10.55 -1.23 -21.34
C ASP A 254 9.45 -0.82 -22.35
N HIS A 255 8.19 -0.69 -21.89
CA HIS A 255 7.10 -0.31 -22.79
C HIS A 255 7.32 1.08 -23.39
N PRO A 256 6.97 1.33 -24.69
CA PRO A 256 7.17 2.61 -25.38
C PRO A 256 6.53 3.81 -24.64
N LEU A 257 5.44 3.60 -23.92
CA LEU A 257 4.75 4.63 -23.14
C LEU A 257 5.72 5.45 -22.26
N TRP A 258 6.70 4.81 -21.63
CA TRP A 258 7.63 5.50 -20.73
C TRP A 258 8.50 6.53 -21.46
N LYS A 259 8.78 6.34 -22.73
CA LYS A 259 9.59 7.26 -23.56
C LYS A 259 8.87 8.55 -23.95
N HIS A 260 7.56 8.63 -23.75
CA HIS A 260 6.82 9.88 -23.97
C HIS A 260 7.09 10.92 -22.90
N PHE A 261 7.38 10.49 -21.66
CA PHE A 261 7.47 11.42 -20.55
C PHE A 261 8.73 12.28 -20.60
N ASP A 262 8.55 13.58 -20.43
CA ASP A 262 9.64 14.55 -20.31
C ASP A 262 10.28 14.47 -18.91
N ILE A 263 9.45 14.20 -17.89
CA ILE A 263 9.85 14.02 -16.49
C ILE A 263 9.24 12.72 -15.96
N LEU A 264 10.06 11.86 -15.36
CA LEU A 264 9.63 10.62 -14.73
C LEU A 264 10.11 10.58 -13.26
N PHE A 265 9.15 10.57 -12.32
CA PHE A 265 9.42 10.38 -10.91
C PHE A 265 9.58 8.88 -10.62
N LYS A 266 10.78 8.49 -10.24
CA LYS A 266 11.10 7.08 -9.94
C LYS A 266 10.86 6.72 -8.47
N ASN A 267 10.73 7.71 -7.59
CA ASN A 267 10.55 7.51 -6.15
C ASN A 267 9.36 8.33 -5.62
N PHE A 268 8.17 8.04 -6.17
CA PHE A 268 6.93 8.71 -5.79
C PHE A 268 6.08 7.82 -4.89
N ASN A 269 5.70 8.34 -3.70
CA ASN A 269 4.85 7.66 -2.74
C ASN A 269 3.41 8.18 -2.84
N SER A 270 2.46 7.29 -3.18
CA SER A 270 1.03 7.61 -3.19
C SER A 270 0.38 7.63 -1.79
N ALA A 271 1.13 7.23 -0.78
CA ALA A 271 0.79 7.32 0.64
C ALA A 271 -0.40 6.47 1.12
N THR A 272 -0.99 5.65 0.28
CA THR A 272 -2.13 4.78 0.62
C THR A 272 -2.27 3.63 -0.38
N ALA A 273 -3.05 2.62 -0.04
CA ALA A 273 -3.30 1.47 -0.90
C ALA A 273 -4.76 1.37 -1.41
N TYR A 274 -5.54 2.46 -1.28
CA TYR A 274 -6.94 2.51 -1.71
C TYR A 274 -7.25 3.75 -2.54
N SER A 275 -8.16 3.61 -3.52
CA SER A 275 -8.49 4.63 -4.52
C SER A 275 -9.07 5.91 -3.91
N GLY A 276 -10.04 5.81 -3.00
CA GLY A 276 -10.65 6.97 -2.36
C GLY A 276 -9.61 7.88 -1.71
N PRO A 277 -8.84 7.40 -0.71
CA PRO A 277 -7.82 8.21 -0.06
C PRO A 277 -6.70 8.68 -1.01
N ALA A 278 -6.33 7.90 -2.05
CA ALA A 278 -5.33 8.33 -3.02
C ALA A 278 -5.82 9.53 -3.85
N SER A 279 -7.04 9.45 -4.37
CA SER A 279 -7.62 10.53 -5.17
C SER A 279 -7.91 11.78 -4.34
N ILE A 280 -8.34 11.64 -3.07
CA ILE A 280 -8.49 12.77 -2.16
C ILE A 280 -7.13 13.45 -1.93
N ARG A 281 -6.05 12.68 -1.68
CA ARG A 281 -4.70 13.22 -1.50
C ARG A 281 -4.20 13.95 -2.75
N LEU A 282 -4.45 13.39 -3.94
CA LEU A 282 -4.08 14.02 -5.21
C LEU A 282 -4.84 15.34 -5.44
N LEU A 283 -6.13 15.36 -5.18
CA LEU A 283 -6.96 16.57 -5.37
C LEU A 283 -6.75 17.61 -4.25
N ARG A 284 -6.18 17.22 -3.11
CA ARG A 284 -5.71 18.11 -2.03
C ARG A 284 -4.19 18.33 -2.06
N ALA A 285 -3.54 18.05 -3.18
CA ALA A 285 -2.08 18.05 -3.34
C ALA A 285 -1.39 19.39 -3.04
N SER A 286 -2.14 20.49 -2.94
CA SER A 286 -1.55 21.80 -2.67
C SER A 286 -1.18 22.03 -1.20
N CYS A 287 -1.46 21.08 -0.31
CA CYS A 287 -0.99 21.05 1.07
C CYS A 287 -0.21 19.76 1.34
N GLY A 288 0.58 19.75 2.40
CA GLY A 288 1.32 18.55 2.80
C GLY A 288 0.38 17.41 3.20
N GLN A 289 0.94 16.22 3.35
CA GLN A 289 0.22 14.97 3.54
C GLN A 289 -0.42 14.90 4.94
N PRO A 290 -1.77 14.88 5.07
CA PRO A 290 -2.43 14.64 6.35
C PRO A 290 -2.38 13.15 6.71
N SER A 291 -2.63 12.83 7.99
CA SER A 291 -2.90 11.45 8.41
C SER A 291 -4.15 10.90 7.71
N HIS A 292 -4.30 9.57 7.68
CA HIS A 292 -5.49 8.96 7.06
C HIS A 292 -6.79 9.46 7.72
N LYS A 293 -6.81 9.58 9.04
CA LYS A 293 -7.98 10.08 9.79
C LYS A 293 -8.32 11.54 9.45
N GLU A 294 -7.31 12.41 9.34
CA GLU A 294 -7.50 13.83 9.03
C GLU A 294 -7.88 14.06 7.57
N LEU A 295 -7.60 13.10 6.69
CA LEU A 295 -7.93 13.18 5.28
C LEU A 295 -9.43 13.39 5.03
N TYR A 296 -10.29 12.87 5.89
CA TYR A 296 -11.76 13.00 5.80
C TYR A 296 -12.32 14.20 6.58
N SER A 297 -11.44 15.03 7.13
CA SER A 297 -11.82 16.33 7.72
C SER A 297 -11.74 17.43 6.67
N ALA A 298 -12.48 18.51 6.87
CA ALA A 298 -12.43 19.66 5.96
C ALA A 298 -11.01 20.25 5.92
N ALA A 299 -10.49 20.46 4.72
CA ALA A 299 -9.21 21.13 4.49
C ALA A 299 -9.41 22.62 4.21
N GLY A 300 -8.36 23.43 4.37
CA GLY A 300 -8.37 24.81 3.90
C GLY A 300 -8.55 24.89 2.38
N GLN A 301 -9.22 25.92 1.89
CA GLN A 301 -9.51 26.06 0.45
C GLN A 301 -8.25 26.07 -0.43
N GLN A 302 -7.12 26.54 0.11
CA GLN A 302 -5.84 26.55 -0.59
C GLN A 302 -5.27 25.16 -0.85
N CYS A 303 -5.77 24.12 -0.15
CA CYS A 303 -5.30 22.74 -0.33
C CYS A 303 -5.89 22.08 -1.60
N TYR A 304 -7.02 22.54 -2.08
CA TYR A 304 -7.71 21.94 -3.24
C TYR A 304 -7.07 22.37 -4.55
N LEU A 305 -6.41 21.44 -5.22
CA LEU A 305 -5.68 21.69 -6.48
C LEU A 305 -6.59 22.25 -7.59
N MET A 306 -7.74 21.63 -7.78
CA MET A 306 -8.67 22.04 -8.85
C MET A 306 -9.26 23.42 -8.57
N ASP A 307 -9.54 23.79 -7.32
CA ASP A 307 -10.04 25.12 -6.95
C ASP A 307 -8.97 26.21 -7.17
N ASN A 308 -7.71 25.90 -6.87
CA ASN A 308 -6.60 26.82 -7.15
C ASN A 308 -6.46 27.08 -8.65
N LEU A 309 -6.62 26.06 -9.47
CA LEU A 309 -6.61 26.18 -10.93
C LEU A 309 -7.83 26.95 -11.45
N ALA A 310 -9.03 26.71 -10.89
CA ALA A 310 -10.25 27.43 -11.26
C ALA A 310 -10.12 28.93 -10.99
N LYS A 311 -9.51 29.34 -9.87
CA LYS A 311 -9.22 30.76 -9.57
C LYS A 311 -8.33 31.42 -10.62
N LEU A 312 -7.51 30.62 -11.32
CA LEU A 312 -6.63 31.06 -12.41
C LEU A 312 -7.28 30.95 -13.80
N GLY A 313 -8.57 30.64 -13.85
CA GLY A 313 -9.35 30.58 -15.08
C GLY A 313 -9.31 29.26 -15.82
N PHE A 314 -8.90 28.17 -15.17
CA PHE A 314 -9.02 26.82 -15.72
C PHE A 314 -10.44 26.29 -15.54
N GLY A 315 -11.12 25.94 -16.64
CA GLY A 315 -12.41 25.23 -16.61
C GLY A 315 -12.23 23.83 -16.07
N GLN A 316 -12.91 23.49 -14.97
CA GLN A 316 -12.80 22.14 -14.36
C GLN A 316 -13.58 21.09 -15.14
N ARG A 317 -13.00 19.91 -15.31
CA ARG A 317 -13.63 18.77 -15.98
C ARG A 317 -13.37 17.47 -15.19
N LEU A 318 -14.37 16.59 -15.21
CA LEU A 318 -14.30 15.26 -14.61
C LEU A 318 -14.72 14.22 -15.65
N ILE A 319 -13.81 13.32 -15.97
CA ILE A 319 -14.06 12.15 -16.82
C ILE A 319 -13.63 10.87 -16.10
N MET A 320 -14.31 9.77 -16.39
CA MET A 320 -14.01 8.44 -15.86
C MET A 320 -14.30 7.39 -16.93
N ASP A 321 -13.64 6.25 -16.86
CA ASP A 321 -13.97 5.05 -17.64
C ASP A 321 -15.07 4.20 -16.99
N HIS A 322 -15.52 4.56 -15.79
CA HIS A 322 -16.50 3.88 -14.96
C HIS A 322 -17.55 4.86 -14.38
N SER A 323 -18.57 4.33 -13.69
CA SER A 323 -19.67 5.15 -13.16
C SER A 323 -19.33 5.96 -11.90
N GLY A 324 -18.25 5.62 -11.20
CA GLY A 324 -17.89 6.21 -9.89
C GLY A 324 -18.85 5.87 -8.73
N LYS A 325 -19.77 4.91 -8.92
CA LYS A 325 -20.77 4.57 -7.89
C LYS A 325 -20.22 3.65 -6.80
N PHE A 326 -19.32 2.74 -7.16
CA PHE A 326 -18.77 1.78 -6.20
C PHE A 326 -18.08 2.50 -5.03
N GLY A 327 -18.41 2.08 -3.80
CA GLY A 327 -17.86 2.67 -2.57
C GLY A 327 -18.16 4.16 -2.40
N ASN A 328 -19.16 4.70 -3.10
CA ASN A 328 -19.49 6.13 -3.12
C ASN A 328 -18.37 7.04 -3.66
N TYR A 329 -17.47 6.49 -4.48
CA TYR A 329 -16.26 7.17 -4.94
C TYR A 329 -16.51 8.59 -5.48
N LEU A 330 -17.52 8.76 -6.34
CA LEU A 330 -17.86 10.07 -6.89
C LEU A 330 -18.36 11.06 -5.82
N GLU A 331 -19.06 10.57 -4.79
CA GLU A 331 -19.50 11.39 -3.66
C GLU A 331 -18.34 11.80 -2.77
N ASP A 332 -17.40 10.89 -2.53
CA ASP A 332 -16.17 11.17 -1.78
C ASP A 332 -15.30 12.21 -2.49
N LEU A 333 -15.21 12.17 -3.83
CA LEU A 333 -14.52 13.20 -4.60
C LEU A 333 -15.18 14.57 -4.42
N ARG A 334 -16.51 14.63 -4.37
CA ARG A 334 -17.24 15.89 -4.15
C ARG A 334 -17.09 16.40 -2.73
N LYS A 335 -17.31 15.53 -1.76
CA LYS A 335 -17.34 15.89 -0.35
C LYS A 335 -15.93 16.16 0.21
N ASP A 336 -15.00 15.21 -0.02
CA ASP A 336 -13.72 15.21 0.65
C ASP A 336 -12.59 15.76 -0.22
N ALA A 337 -12.69 15.67 -1.54
CA ALA A 337 -11.70 16.22 -2.48
C ALA A 337 -12.09 17.55 -3.14
N GLY A 338 -13.29 18.07 -2.88
CA GLY A 338 -13.75 19.38 -3.34
C GLY A 338 -14.13 19.45 -4.83
N LEU A 339 -14.12 18.34 -5.56
CA LEU A 339 -14.39 18.33 -7.01
C LEU A 339 -15.88 18.29 -7.30
N GLN A 340 -16.50 19.48 -7.46
CA GLN A 340 -17.95 19.61 -7.67
C GLN A 340 -18.41 19.44 -9.12
N THR A 341 -17.48 19.44 -10.07
CA THR A 341 -17.77 19.30 -11.50
C THR A 341 -18.52 17.99 -11.79
N PRO A 342 -19.58 18.01 -12.59
CA PRO A 342 -20.32 16.80 -12.95
C PRO A 342 -19.45 15.87 -13.81
N LEU A 343 -19.66 14.56 -13.65
CA LEU A 343 -19.05 13.55 -14.52
C LEU A 343 -19.57 13.73 -15.95
N GLU A 344 -18.66 13.82 -16.91
CA GLU A 344 -19.00 13.92 -18.33
C GLU A 344 -19.66 12.63 -18.84
N SER A 345 -20.52 12.76 -19.86
CA SER A 345 -21.29 11.64 -20.40
C SER A 345 -20.40 10.60 -21.08
N GLN A 346 -20.61 9.34 -20.71
CA GLN A 346 -19.98 8.17 -21.30
C GLN A 346 -20.80 7.52 -22.42
N ALA A 347 -21.96 8.12 -22.77
CA ALA A 347 -22.87 7.56 -23.78
C ALA A 347 -22.19 7.41 -25.14
N GLY A 348 -22.28 6.21 -25.74
CA GLY A 348 -21.69 5.88 -27.04
C GLY A 348 -20.19 5.59 -27.04
N ILE A 349 -19.54 5.48 -25.86
CA ILE A 349 -18.19 4.92 -25.73
C ILE A 349 -18.30 3.40 -25.62
N SER A 350 -17.36 2.67 -26.22
CA SER A 350 -17.37 1.20 -26.25
C SER A 350 -17.16 0.62 -24.84
N HIS A 351 -17.95 -0.39 -24.48
CA HIS A 351 -17.80 -1.18 -23.29
C HIS A 351 -16.63 -2.16 -23.48
N GLU A 352 -15.54 -1.98 -22.73
CA GLU A 352 -14.31 -2.75 -22.89
C GLU A 352 -14.18 -3.89 -21.86
N LEU A 353 -14.47 -3.60 -20.60
CA LEU A 353 -14.43 -4.55 -19.49
C LEU A 353 -15.71 -4.44 -18.66
N THR A 354 -15.98 -5.47 -17.89
CA THR A 354 -17.00 -5.44 -16.82
C THR A 354 -16.25 -5.39 -15.49
N SER A 355 -16.59 -4.44 -14.63
CA SER A 355 -15.94 -4.30 -13.35
C SER A 355 -16.33 -5.43 -12.38
N PHE A 356 -15.63 -5.51 -11.25
CA PHE A 356 -15.86 -6.49 -10.20
C PHE A 356 -17.28 -6.40 -9.58
N ASP A 357 -17.91 -5.22 -9.61
CA ASP A 357 -19.30 -4.99 -9.16
C ASP A 357 -20.34 -5.20 -10.26
N GLY A 358 -19.90 -5.42 -11.50
CA GLY A 358 -20.78 -5.71 -12.64
C GLY A 358 -21.09 -4.51 -13.53
N GLU A 359 -20.66 -3.30 -13.17
CA GLU A 359 -20.84 -2.09 -14.00
C GLU A 359 -19.90 -2.11 -15.22
N PRO A 360 -20.21 -1.40 -16.30
CA PRO A 360 -19.32 -1.31 -17.45
C PRO A 360 -18.08 -0.48 -17.17
N ILE A 361 -16.95 -0.90 -17.73
CA ILE A 361 -15.73 -0.10 -17.87
C ILE A 361 -15.58 0.21 -19.36
N PHE A 362 -15.44 1.49 -19.68
CA PHE A 362 -15.40 1.98 -21.04
C PHE A 362 -13.95 2.00 -21.58
N ASN A 363 -13.81 2.07 -22.90
CA ASN A 363 -12.52 2.10 -23.57
C ASN A 363 -11.79 3.42 -23.28
N ASP A 364 -10.60 3.35 -22.67
CA ASP A 364 -9.84 4.51 -22.21
C ASP A 364 -9.39 5.42 -23.37
N LEU A 365 -8.98 4.83 -24.48
CA LEU A 365 -8.60 5.61 -25.66
C LEU A 365 -9.78 6.41 -26.22
N GLU A 366 -10.97 5.82 -26.26
CA GLU A 366 -12.19 6.51 -26.73
C GLU A 366 -12.62 7.62 -25.75
N VAL A 367 -12.49 7.39 -24.42
CA VAL A 367 -12.73 8.42 -23.39
C VAL A 367 -11.78 9.60 -23.61
N LEU A 368 -10.50 9.35 -23.79
CA LEU A 368 -9.49 10.39 -24.02
C LEU A 368 -9.66 11.12 -25.36
N GLN A 369 -10.03 10.41 -26.43
CA GLN A 369 -10.33 11.03 -27.72
C GLN A 369 -11.58 11.93 -27.64
N ARG A 370 -12.59 11.51 -26.90
CA ARG A 370 -13.78 12.34 -26.63
C ARG A 370 -13.42 13.57 -25.81
N TRP A 371 -12.60 13.42 -24.77
CA TRP A 371 -12.07 14.54 -24.00
C TRP A 371 -11.40 15.56 -24.93
N GLN A 372 -10.49 15.13 -25.80
CA GLN A 372 -9.82 16.01 -26.76
C GLN A 372 -10.82 16.77 -27.62
N GLN A 373 -11.80 16.09 -28.22
CA GLN A 373 -12.84 16.74 -29.04
C GLN A 373 -13.70 17.71 -28.24
N THR A 374 -14.00 17.40 -26.99
CA THR A 374 -14.81 18.23 -26.12
C THR A 374 -14.07 19.51 -25.73
N VAL A 375 -12.81 19.39 -25.34
CA VAL A 375 -11.96 20.54 -25.01
C VAL A 375 -11.73 21.45 -26.24
N GLU A 376 -11.53 20.86 -27.42
CA GLU A 376 -11.40 21.62 -28.67
C GLU A 376 -12.65 22.44 -29.00
N LYS A 377 -13.83 21.95 -28.63
CA LYS A 377 -15.13 22.60 -28.92
C LYS A 377 -15.63 23.53 -27.81
N SER A 378 -15.08 23.43 -26.59
CA SER A 378 -15.61 24.16 -25.42
C SER A 378 -15.43 25.66 -25.50
N GLY A 379 -14.45 26.13 -26.25
CA GLY A 379 -14.08 27.55 -26.27
C GLY A 379 -13.36 28.04 -25.02
N ASP A 380 -13.13 27.17 -24.03
CA ASP A 380 -12.33 27.48 -22.84
C ASP A 380 -10.88 27.71 -23.25
N ALA A 381 -10.31 28.81 -22.78
CA ALA A 381 -8.88 29.09 -23.02
C ALA A 381 -7.96 28.12 -22.27
N ARG A 382 -8.42 27.63 -21.14
CA ARG A 382 -7.69 26.69 -20.25
C ARG A 382 -8.67 25.71 -19.65
N THR A 383 -8.28 24.43 -19.58
CA THR A 383 -9.03 23.42 -18.82
C THR A 383 -8.13 22.66 -17.86
N ALA A 384 -8.69 22.20 -16.74
CA ALA A 384 -8.07 21.25 -15.83
C ALA A 384 -9.00 20.05 -15.70
N THR A 385 -8.53 18.90 -16.18
CA THR A 385 -9.32 17.67 -16.24
C THR A 385 -8.75 16.64 -15.29
N PHE A 386 -9.61 16.06 -14.45
CA PHE A 386 -9.30 14.86 -13.67
C PHE A 386 -9.94 13.66 -14.38
N PHE A 387 -9.10 12.72 -14.80
CA PHE A 387 -9.50 11.45 -15.40
C PHE A 387 -9.12 10.30 -14.46
N ASN A 388 -10.13 9.63 -13.92
CA ASN A 388 -9.93 8.41 -13.13
C ASN A 388 -10.34 7.18 -13.92
N LEU A 389 -9.48 6.16 -13.88
CA LEU A 389 -9.67 4.93 -14.66
C LEU A 389 -9.29 3.68 -13.86
N ILE A 390 -10.06 2.60 -14.08
CA ILE A 390 -9.97 1.36 -13.31
C ILE A 390 -9.76 0.07 -14.12
N PRO A 391 -9.19 0.08 -15.35
CA PRO A 391 -9.06 -1.17 -16.14
C PRO A 391 -8.17 -2.20 -15.47
N LEU A 392 -7.26 -1.77 -14.58
CA LEU A 392 -6.33 -2.65 -13.87
C LEU A 392 -6.86 -3.15 -12.52
N HIS A 393 -8.02 -2.67 -12.07
CA HIS A 393 -8.60 -3.09 -10.79
C HIS A 393 -8.82 -4.61 -10.77
N ASP A 394 -8.54 -5.22 -9.62
CA ASP A 394 -8.75 -6.66 -9.42
C ASP A 394 -10.24 -7.04 -9.56
N GLY A 395 -10.50 -8.26 -10.05
CA GLY A 395 -11.86 -8.75 -10.29
C GLY A 395 -12.54 -8.23 -11.57
N ASN A 396 -11.92 -7.33 -12.32
CA ASN A 396 -12.41 -6.93 -13.63
C ASN A 396 -12.40 -8.11 -14.61
N ARG A 397 -13.40 -8.16 -15.50
CA ARG A 397 -13.67 -9.29 -16.40
C ARG A 397 -13.75 -8.81 -17.84
N MET A 398 -13.40 -9.67 -18.78
CA MET A 398 -13.74 -9.43 -20.18
C MET A 398 -15.27 -9.41 -20.35
N VAL A 399 -15.77 -8.58 -21.25
CA VAL A 399 -17.21 -8.50 -21.55
C VAL A 399 -17.75 -9.90 -21.88
N GLY A 400 -18.82 -10.30 -21.21
CA GLY A 400 -19.44 -11.63 -21.37
C GLY A 400 -18.74 -12.78 -20.63
N SER A 401 -17.64 -12.51 -19.90
CA SER A 401 -16.94 -13.51 -19.08
C SER A 401 -17.37 -13.43 -17.61
N SER A 402 -17.41 -14.58 -16.94
CA SER A 402 -17.59 -14.67 -15.48
C SER A 402 -16.25 -14.77 -14.72
N LYS A 403 -15.14 -14.98 -15.42
CA LYS A 403 -13.81 -15.09 -14.82
C LYS A 403 -13.12 -13.74 -14.79
N SER A 404 -12.40 -13.45 -13.71
CA SER A 404 -11.49 -12.31 -13.64
C SER A 404 -10.48 -12.36 -14.78
N ALA A 405 -10.27 -11.23 -15.45
CA ALA A 405 -9.31 -11.13 -16.53
C ALA A 405 -7.89 -11.00 -15.96
N ASP A 406 -6.93 -11.63 -16.62
CA ASP A 406 -5.52 -11.54 -16.23
C ASP A 406 -5.04 -10.09 -16.26
N TYR A 407 -4.19 -9.73 -15.29
CA TYR A 407 -3.67 -8.37 -15.16
C TYR A 407 -2.76 -7.96 -16.32
N LYS A 408 -1.80 -8.80 -16.72
CA LYS A 408 -0.82 -8.47 -17.76
C LYS A 408 -1.43 -8.04 -19.09
N PRO A 409 -2.40 -8.76 -19.70
CA PRO A 409 -3.04 -8.32 -20.95
C PRO A 409 -3.78 -6.97 -20.80
N ARG A 410 -4.39 -6.72 -19.64
CA ARG A 410 -5.07 -5.44 -19.36
C ARG A 410 -4.08 -4.29 -19.22
N ALA A 411 -2.97 -4.52 -18.53
CA ALA A 411 -1.90 -3.53 -18.39
C ALA A 411 -1.25 -3.21 -19.73
N GLN A 412 -0.94 -4.23 -20.53
CA GLN A 412 -0.42 -4.03 -21.89
C GLN A 412 -1.38 -3.18 -22.72
N LYS A 413 -2.67 -3.52 -22.71
CA LYS A 413 -3.68 -2.80 -23.47
C LYS A 413 -3.83 -1.35 -23.02
N LEU A 414 -3.86 -1.09 -21.71
CA LEU A 414 -3.90 0.27 -21.20
C LEU A 414 -2.67 1.08 -21.64
N PHE A 415 -1.48 0.50 -21.55
CA PHE A 415 -0.25 1.17 -21.96
C PHE A 415 -0.25 1.46 -23.46
N ASP A 416 -0.70 0.50 -24.29
CA ASP A 416 -0.86 0.71 -25.74
C ASP A 416 -1.86 1.84 -26.05
N GLN A 417 -2.97 1.93 -25.29
CA GLN A 417 -3.98 2.98 -25.45
C GLN A 417 -3.43 4.36 -25.05
N LEU A 418 -2.69 4.45 -23.95
CA LEU A 418 -2.06 5.69 -23.52
C LEU A 418 -0.94 6.13 -24.47
N ASP A 419 -0.12 5.20 -24.95
CA ASP A 419 0.92 5.44 -25.97
C ASP A 419 0.31 5.97 -27.26
N ALA A 420 -0.76 5.35 -27.76
CA ALA A 420 -1.50 5.77 -28.93
C ALA A 420 -2.11 7.16 -28.75
N PHE A 421 -2.71 7.43 -27.59
CA PHE A 421 -3.29 8.72 -27.27
C PHE A 421 -2.24 9.83 -27.20
N LEU A 422 -1.12 9.62 -26.52
CA LEU A 422 -0.04 10.60 -26.43
C LEU A 422 0.55 10.88 -27.82
N THR A 423 0.79 9.82 -28.61
CA THR A 423 1.22 9.96 -30.02
C THR A 423 0.23 10.76 -30.87
N GLN A 424 -1.08 10.56 -30.66
CA GLN A 424 -2.12 11.35 -31.35
C GLN A 424 -2.10 12.81 -30.89
N LEU A 425 -1.98 13.03 -29.59
CA LEU A 425 -2.01 14.36 -28.99
C LEU A 425 -0.77 15.20 -29.40
N GLU A 426 0.40 14.58 -29.53
CA GLU A 426 1.64 15.20 -30.02
C GLU A 426 1.50 15.72 -31.46
N LYS A 427 0.64 15.11 -32.28
CA LYS A 427 0.34 15.55 -33.64
C LYS A 427 -0.71 16.66 -33.70
N SER A 428 -1.34 16.98 -32.57
CA SER A 428 -2.30 18.06 -32.45
C SER A 428 -1.59 19.40 -32.29
N ASN A 429 -2.29 20.49 -32.54
CA ASN A 429 -1.78 21.84 -32.27
C ASN A 429 -2.07 22.33 -30.84
N ARG A 430 -2.50 21.43 -29.95
CA ARG A 430 -2.85 21.79 -28.57
C ARG A 430 -1.61 21.84 -27.67
N LYS A 431 -1.69 22.72 -26.68
CA LYS A 431 -0.73 22.79 -25.60
C LYS A 431 -1.34 22.09 -24.40
N VAL A 432 -0.78 20.98 -23.99
CA VAL A 432 -1.31 20.15 -22.90
C VAL A 432 -0.19 19.72 -21.97
N MET A 433 -0.38 19.94 -20.68
CA MET A 433 0.40 19.26 -19.64
C MET A 433 -0.35 17.99 -19.24
N VAL A 434 0.19 16.82 -19.60
CA VAL A 434 -0.35 15.53 -19.21
C VAL A 434 0.41 15.04 -17.99
N VAL A 435 -0.32 14.63 -16.96
CA VAL A 435 0.18 14.05 -15.73
C VAL A 435 -0.40 12.67 -15.59
N VAL A 436 0.44 11.63 -15.68
CA VAL A 436 0.05 10.25 -15.37
C VAL A 436 0.48 9.96 -13.94
N VAL A 437 -0.48 9.70 -13.07
CA VAL A 437 -0.24 9.46 -11.64
C VAL A 437 -1.14 8.33 -11.14
N PRO A 438 -0.57 7.13 -10.89
CA PRO A 438 -1.34 6.03 -10.32
C PRO A 438 -1.72 6.29 -8.86
N GLU A 439 -2.82 5.65 -8.43
CA GLU A 439 -3.35 5.72 -7.06
C GLU A 439 -2.54 4.85 -6.09
N HIS A 440 -2.30 3.62 -6.49
CA HIS A 440 -1.60 2.57 -5.72
C HIS A 440 -1.39 1.35 -6.63
N GLY A 441 -0.61 0.38 -6.17
CA GLY A 441 -0.38 -0.88 -6.89
C GLY A 441 -1.53 -1.89 -6.76
N ALA A 442 -1.47 -2.90 -7.61
CA ALA A 442 -2.38 -4.05 -7.63
C ALA A 442 -2.01 -5.12 -6.58
N ALA A 443 -0.84 -5.04 -5.96
CA ALA A 443 -0.29 -6.06 -5.08
C ALA A 443 -0.23 -7.45 -5.75
N LEU A 444 0.23 -7.51 -7.00
CA LEU A 444 0.30 -8.76 -7.77
C LEU A 444 1.17 -9.82 -7.09
N VAL A 445 2.25 -9.39 -6.46
CA VAL A 445 3.13 -10.25 -5.67
C VAL A 445 2.82 -10.01 -4.20
N GLY A 446 2.38 -11.06 -3.52
CA GLY A 446 2.24 -11.03 -2.06
C GLY A 446 3.60 -11.03 -1.37
N ASP A 447 3.62 -10.72 -0.10
CA ASP A 447 4.79 -10.78 0.77
C ASP A 447 4.51 -11.64 2.02
N LYS A 448 5.36 -11.54 3.03
CA LYS A 448 5.20 -12.35 4.26
C LYS A 448 4.05 -11.88 5.15
N MET A 449 3.59 -10.63 5.01
CA MET A 449 2.54 -10.05 5.84
C MET A 449 1.18 -9.99 5.16
N GLN A 450 1.16 -9.95 3.81
CA GLN A 450 -0.09 -9.92 3.05
C GLN A 450 0.02 -10.74 1.76
N MET A 451 -1.04 -11.45 1.45
CA MET A 451 -1.11 -12.27 0.25
C MET A 451 -1.29 -11.42 -1.01
N SER A 452 -0.95 -11.99 -2.17
CA SER A 452 -1.24 -11.40 -3.48
C SER A 452 -2.69 -10.92 -3.57
N GLY A 453 -2.90 -9.71 -4.04
CA GLY A 453 -4.21 -9.06 -4.16
C GLY A 453 -4.72 -8.38 -2.88
N LEU A 454 -4.12 -8.63 -1.70
CA LEU A 454 -4.43 -7.90 -0.47
C LEU A 454 -3.64 -6.60 -0.38
N ARG A 455 -4.31 -5.54 0.07
CA ARG A 455 -3.76 -4.19 0.13
C ARG A 455 -4.03 -3.47 1.46
N ASP A 456 -4.36 -4.23 2.51
CA ASP A 456 -4.64 -3.64 3.83
C ASP A 456 -3.43 -2.94 4.44
N ILE A 457 -2.23 -3.40 4.10
CA ILE A 457 -0.97 -2.76 4.48
C ILE A 457 -0.46 -1.95 3.30
N PRO A 458 -0.32 -0.62 3.43
CA PRO A 458 0.21 0.24 2.38
C PRO A 458 1.74 0.12 2.29
N SER A 459 2.20 -1.08 1.89
CA SER A 459 3.61 -1.41 1.77
C SER A 459 4.29 -0.63 0.63
N PRO A 460 5.62 -0.46 0.65
CA PRO A 460 6.34 0.22 -0.44
C PRO A 460 6.08 -0.39 -1.82
N SER A 461 5.86 -1.71 -1.92
CA SER A 461 5.52 -2.38 -3.19
C SER A 461 4.18 -1.93 -3.78
N ILE A 462 3.29 -1.36 -2.94
CA ILE A 462 1.96 -0.89 -3.36
C ILE A 462 1.96 0.62 -3.55
N THR A 463 2.66 1.36 -2.70
CA THR A 463 2.58 2.84 -2.68
C THR A 463 3.66 3.53 -3.51
N HIS A 464 4.66 2.79 -3.98
CA HIS A 464 5.71 3.29 -4.85
C HIS A 464 5.25 3.22 -6.32
N VAL A 465 4.71 4.35 -6.82
CA VAL A 465 4.03 4.42 -8.11
C VAL A 465 4.83 5.18 -9.17
N PRO A 466 4.71 4.80 -10.48
CA PRO A 466 5.32 5.57 -11.57
C PRO A 466 4.52 6.85 -11.84
N VAL A 467 5.17 8.02 -11.78
CA VAL A 467 4.52 9.29 -12.13
C VAL A 467 5.25 9.93 -13.29
N GLY A 468 4.53 10.13 -14.39
CA GLY A 468 5.08 10.70 -15.63
C GLY A 468 4.43 12.04 -15.99
N ILE A 469 5.25 13.00 -16.43
CA ILE A 469 4.79 14.30 -16.90
C ILE A 469 5.20 14.47 -18.36
N LYS A 470 4.25 14.89 -19.19
CA LYS A 470 4.45 15.21 -20.59
C LYS A 470 3.94 16.60 -20.93
N PHE A 471 4.76 17.42 -21.56
CA PHE A 471 4.35 18.69 -22.11
C PHE A 471 4.17 18.57 -23.63
N ILE A 472 2.93 18.58 -24.10
CA ILE A 472 2.56 18.51 -25.52
C ILE A 472 2.48 19.91 -26.12
N GLY A 473 3.02 20.09 -27.32
CA GLY A 473 2.93 21.37 -28.05
C GLY A 473 3.96 22.42 -27.61
N MET A 474 5.04 22.01 -26.96
CA MET A 474 6.18 22.90 -26.68
C MET A 474 6.86 23.35 -27.98
N LYS A 475 7.34 24.60 -27.97
CA LYS A 475 8.20 25.13 -29.01
C LYS A 475 9.66 24.68 -28.86
N ALA A 476 10.12 24.54 -27.64
CA ALA A 476 11.44 24.02 -27.33
C ALA A 476 11.57 22.53 -27.74
N PRO A 477 12.78 22.08 -28.06
CA PRO A 477 13.02 20.64 -28.25
C PRO A 477 12.61 19.84 -27.02
N GLN A 478 12.09 18.62 -27.24
CA GLN A 478 11.81 17.70 -26.15
C GLN A 478 13.12 17.39 -25.39
N PRO A 479 13.09 17.35 -24.06
CA PRO A 479 14.27 16.96 -23.29
C PRO A 479 14.57 15.47 -23.52
N THR A 480 15.83 15.06 -23.30
CA THR A 480 16.08 13.68 -22.94
C THR A 480 15.35 13.44 -21.60
N GLU A 481 14.73 12.28 -21.44
CA GLU A 481 13.98 11.90 -20.24
C GLU A 481 14.70 12.37 -18.95
N ILE A 482 13.97 13.14 -18.12
CA ILE A 482 14.50 13.66 -16.86
C ILE A 482 13.98 12.80 -15.73
N ILE A 483 14.87 12.12 -15.05
CA ILE A 483 14.54 11.28 -13.90
C ILE A 483 14.58 12.10 -12.61
N VAL A 484 13.53 11.99 -11.81
CA VAL A 484 13.44 12.51 -10.43
C VAL A 484 13.51 11.33 -9.46
N ASP A 485 14.68 11.12 -8.85
CA ASP A 485 14.94 10.01 -7.91
C ASP A 485 14.68 10.37 -6.44
N GLN A 486 14.49 11.66 -6.14
CA GLN A 486 14.23 12.12 -4.79
C GLN A 486 12.85 11.63 -4.31
N PRO A 487 12.71 11.27 -3.01
CA PRO A 487 11.43 10.92 -2.42
C PRO A 487 10.40 12.02 -2.65
N SER A 488 9.33 11.70 -3.34
CA SER A 488 8.33 12.64 -3.81
C SER A 488 6.92 12.22 -3.42
N SER A 489 6.00 13.19 -3.36
CA SER A 489 4.58 12.98 -3.12
C SER A 489 3.74 13.93 -3.99
N TYR A 490 2.45 13.90 -3.80
CA TYR A 490 1.51 14.79 -4.49
C TYR A 490 1.85 16.29 -4.34
N LEU A 491 2.49 16.70 -3.23
CA LEU A 491 2.91 18.08 -3.04
C LEU A 491 3.95 18.52 -4.09
N ALA A 492 4.88 17.62 -4.48
CA ALA A 492 5.84 17.89 -5.54
C ALA A 492 5.15 18.07 -6.90
N LEU A 493 4.10 17.28 -7.15
CA LEU A 493 3.29 17.40 -8.35
C LEU A 493 2.52 18.73 -8.38
N SER A 494 1.86 19.11 -7.28
CA SER A 494 1.18 20.38 -7.15
C SER A 494 2.13 21.57 -7.37
N GLU A 495 3.33 21.51 -6.82
CA GLU A 495 4.36 22.52 -6.99
C GLU A 495 4.80 22.65 -8.46
N LEU A 496 5.00 21.51 -9.15
CA LEU A 496 5.34 21.51 -10.57
C LEU A 496 4.22 22.12 -11.43
N VAL A 497 2.95 21.78 -11.12
CA VAL A 497 1.78 22.40 -11.77
C VAL A 497 1.78 23.91 -11.52
N ALA A 498 1.97 24.35 -10.26
CA ALA A 498 1.97 25.78 -9.92
C ALA A 498 3.07 26.57 -10.65
N ARG A 499 4.24 25.97 -10.84
CA ARG A 499 5.35 26.57 -11.62
C ARG A 499 5.04 26.66 -13.12
N SER A 500 4.09 25.87 -13.61
CA SER A 500 3.74 25.76 -15.03
C SER A 500 2.46 26.51 -15.40
N VAL A 501 1.68 27.07 -14.45
CA VAL A 501 0.35 27.64 -14.70
C VAL A 501 0.33 28.85 -15.64
N ASP A 502 1.45 29.56 -15.78
CA ASP A 502 1.57 30.67 -16.74
C ASP A 502 1.70 30.18 -18.20
N GLY A 503 1.94 28.90 -18.42
CA GLY A 503 2.04 28.27 -19.73
C GLY A 503 3.22 28.71 -20.58
N LYS A 504 4.17 29.49 -20.04
CA LYS A 504 5.36 29.98 -20.79
C LYS A 504 6.21 28.84 -21.32
N ILE A 505 6.27 27.72 -20.60
CA ILE A 505 6.99 26.51 -21.03
C ILE A 505 6.63 26.05 -22.45
N PHE A 506 5.40 26.34 -22.92
CA PHE A 506 4.96 25.94 -24.26
C PHE A 506 5.43 26.89 -25.37
N THR A 507 5.87 28.09 -25.06
CA THR A 507 6.22 29.12 -26.04
C THR A 507 7.68 29.52 -26.05
N GLU A 508 8.42 29.16 -25.02
CA GLU A 508 9.85 29.38 -24.95
C GLU A 508 10.60 28.52 -25.97
N SER A 509 11.64 29.08 -26.59
CA SER A 509 12.52 28.34 -27.53
C SER A 509 13.50 27.41 -26.83
N SER A 510 13.70 27.58 -25.52
CA SER A 510 14.48 26.70 -24.63
C SER A 510 13.87 26.71 -23.25
N VAL A 511 13.79 25.55 -22.61
CA VAL A 511 13.27 25.38 -21.25
C VAL A 511 14.43 25.12 -20.29
N ASN A 512 14.47 25.88 -19.22
CA ASN A 512 15.42 25.61 -18.13
C ASN A 512 14.84 24.56 -17.17
N TRP A 513 14.97 23.30 -17.54
CA TRP A 513 14.48 22.15 -16.77
C TRP A 513 15.08 22.09 -15.37
N GLN A 514 16.35 22.46 -15.21
CA GLN A 514 16.99 22.49 -13.90
C GLN A 514 16.32 23.50 -12.98
N ALA A 515 15.98 24.70 -13.48
CA ALA A 515 15.28 25.71 -12.70
C ALA A 515 13.85 25.26 -12.35
N LEU A 516 13.14 24.61 -13.29
CA LEU A 516 11.79 24.10 -13.09
C LEU A 516 11.73 23.05 -11.97
N LEU A 517 12.73 22.18 -11.89
CA LEU A 517 12.76 21.06 -10.94
C LEU A 517 13.54 21.37 -9.65
N LYS A 518 14.33 22.45 -9.63
CA LYS A 518 15.14 22.82 -8.45
C LYS A 518 14.25 23.06 -7.23
N GLY A 519 14.56 22.35 -6.12
CA GLY A 519 13.85 22.53 -4.85
C GLY A 519 12.38 22.13 -4.89
N LEU A 520 12.00 21.17 -5.75
CA LEU A 520 10.69 20.52 -5.62
C LEU A 520 10.56 19.90 -4.23
N PRO A 521 9.39 19.99 -3.60
CA PRO A 521 9.16 19.43 -2.27
C PRO A 521 9.50 17.95 -2.23
N GLN A 522 10.41 17.56 -1.35
CA GLN A 522 10.66 16.15 -1.04
C GLN A 522 9.79 15.74 0.14
N THR A 523 9.29 14.52 0.15
CA THR A 523 8.43 13.99 1.22
C THR A 523 8.93 12.62 1.64
N ALA A 524 9.15 12.45 2.94
CA ALA A 524 9.53 11.15 3.48
C ALA A 524 8.44 10.10 3.20
N PRO A 525 8.81 8.85 2.85
CA PRO A 525 7.84 7.80 2.57
C PRO A 525 7.09 7.38 3.83
N VAL A 526 5.91 7.93 4.03
CA VAL A 526 4.93 7.54 5.04
C VAL A 526 3.65 7.16 4.32
N SER A 527 3.13 5.97 4.59
CA SER A 527 1.91 5.46 3.96
C SER A 527 0.94 4.96 5.02
N GLU A 528 -0.34 5.25 4.87
CA GLU A 528 -1.34 4.98 5.89
C GLU A 528 -2.68 4.56 5.28
N ASN A 529 -3.24 3.49 5.82
CA ASN A 529 -4.65 3.09 5.71
C ASN A 529 -5.30 3.16 7.09
N ASP A 530 -6.58 2.82 7.22
CA ASP A 530 -7.33 2.85 8.48
C ASP A 530 -6.60 2.19 9.66
N ASN A 531 -5.99 1.02 9.43
CA ASN A 531 -5.45 0.16 10.50
C ASN A 531 -3.94 -0.10 10.37
N ALA A 532 -3.28 0.48 9.37
CA ALA A 532 -1.88 0.21 9.10
C ALA A 532 -1.13 1.48 8.71
N ILE A 533 0.02 1.70 9.35
CA ILE A 533 0.94 2.78 9.00
C ILE A 533 2.29 2.16 8.67
N VAL A 534 2.87 2.53 7.55
CA VAL A 534 4.21 2.10 7.13
C VAL A 534 5.09 3.33 6.97
N ILE A 535 6.26 3.31 7.59
CA ILE A 535 7.27 4.37 7.49
C ILE A 535 8.60 3.79 7.04
N GLN A 536 9.40 4.60 6.36
CA GLN A 536 10.81 4.30 6.09
C GLN A 536 11.67 4.95 7.17
N TYR A 537 12.46 4.14 7.89
CA TYR A 537 13.38 4.62 8.91
C TYR A 537 14.73 3.90 8.78
N GLN A 538 15.83 4.66 8.67
CA GLN A 538 17.17 4.12 8.41
C GLN A 538 17.22 3.18 7.19
N GLY A 539 16.50 3.54 6.11
CA GLY A 539 16.44 2.75 4.89
C GLY A 539 15.65 1.44 4.98
N LYS A 540 14.96 1.18 6.09
CA LYS A 540 14.12 -0.01 6.29
C LYS A 540 12.67 0.38 6.54
N PRO A 541 11.71 -0.41 6.02
CA PRO A 541 10.31 -0.20 6.33
C PRO A 541 9.94 -0.75 7.71
N TYR A 542 9.16 0.02 8.46
CA TYR A 542 8.54 -0.36 9.73
C TYR A 542 7.04 -0.18 9.64
N ILE A 543 6.30 -1.07 10.26
CA ILE A 543 4.84 -1.06 10.26
C ILE A 543 4.29 -1.00 11.68
N ARG A 544 3.19 -0.26 11.84
CA ARG A 544 2.33 -0.27 13.02
C ARG A 544 0.92 -0.65 12.61
N LEU A 545 0.40 -1.75 13.18
CA LEU A 545 -0.95 -2.25 12.92
C LEU A 545 -1.88 -1.94 14.10
N ASN A 546 -3.09 -1.50 13.82
CA ASN A 546 -4.16 -1.25 14.81
C ASN A 546 -3.72 -0.43 16.03
N GLY A 547 -2.78 0.50 15.84
CA GLY A 547 -2.24 1.32 16.95
C GLY A 547 -1.36 0.57 17.94
N GLY A 548 -0.96 -0.67 17.62
CA GLY A 548 -0.02 -1.47 18.41
C GLY A 548 1.43 -1.01 18.30
N ASP A 549 2.36 -1.90 18.60
CA ASP A 549 3.79 -1.65 18.53
C ASP A 549 4.32 -1.61 17.10
N TRP A 550 5.40 -0.88 16.90
CA TRP A 550 6.14 -0.87 15.64
C TRP A 550 6.95 -2.15 15.49
N VAL A 551 6.82 -2.78 14.34
CA VAL A 551 7.62 -3.94 13.97
C VAL A 551 8.31 -3.72 12.62
N PRO A 552 9.51 -4.30 12.40
CA PRO A 552 10.13 -4.29 11.08
C PRO A 552 9.20 -4.94 10.05
N TYR A 553 9.01 -4.29 8.90
CA TYR A 553 8.28 -4.91 7.79
C TYR A 553 9.20 -5.93 7.12
N PRO A 554 8.87 -7.24 7.09
CA PRO A 554 9.72 -8.25 6.48
C PRO A 554 9.72 -8.10 4.95
N GLN A 555 10.87 -7.85 4.39
CA GLN A 555 11.09 -7.82 2.93
C GLN A 555 11.29 -9.23 2.35
#